data_70a79fae4bd408ffb5f9425180d0b387
#
_entry.id   70a79fae4bd408ffb5f9425180d0b387
#
_cell.length_a   1.000
_cell.length_b   1.000
_cell.length_c   1.000
_cell.angle_alpha   90.00
_cell.angle_beta   90.00
_cell.angle_gamma   90.00
#
_symmetry.space_group_name_H-M   'P 1'
#
loop_
_entity.id
_entity.type
_entity.pdbx_description
1 polymer ?
#
loop_
_entity_poly.entity_id
_entity_poly.type
_entity_poly.pdbx_seq_one_letter_code
_entity_poly.pdbx_strand_id
1 'polypeptide(L)'
;MAKVVYKVGDDVSTDVIYPGRYMATVLPTETPKYAFVDDDAFSAKLNGGEVPKGSVLVGGNNFGCGSSREQAASCLKGWELTIVAPSFARIFLQNGINLGLDVVTAPDIEASEGDDLEISAHEVVNKTTGKKFPVEALPKSRQSIIEAGGLIAYTRQRVLEATDRG
;
A
#
# COMPACT_ATOMS: atom_id res chain seq x y z
N MET A 1 14.85 1.38 7.70
CA MET A 1 14.09 2.65 7.68
C MET A 1 13.57 2.91 6.28
N ALA A 2 12.36 3.43 6.19
CA ALA A 2 11.72 3.74 4.92
C ALA A 2 11.40 5.24 4.84
N LYS A 3 11.69 5.84 3.69
CA LYS A 3 11.48 7.27 3.49
C LYS A 3 10.06 7.55 3.00
N VAL A 4 9.44 8.59 3.57
CA VAL A 4 8.15 9.11 3.06
C VAL A 4 8.41 9.86 1.76
N VAL A 5 7.93 9.32 0.66
CA VAL A 5 8.13 9.90 -0.69
C VAL A 5 6.93 10.70 -1.17
N TYR A 6 5.77 10.50 -0.56
CA TYR A 6 4.55 11.19 -0.91
C TYR A 6 3.58 11.23 0.28
N LYS A 7 2.91 12.37 0.44
CA LYS A 7 1.87 12.56 1.44
C LYS A 7 0.60 13.11 0.79
N VAL A 8 -0.53 12.49 1.09
CA VAL A 8 -1.85 12.90 0.60
C VAL A 8 -2.81 13.15 1.77
N GLY A 9 -3.89 13.86 1.50
CA GLY A 9 -4.92 14.17 2.50
C GLY A 9 -5.93 13.06 2.72
N ASP A 10 -7.06 13.44 3.32
CA ASP A 10 -8.20 12.55 3.57
C ASP A 10 -8.98 12.25 2.29
N ASP A 11 -9.74 11.16 2.31
CA ASP A 11 -10.68 10.77 1.26
C ASP A 11 -10.06 10.66 -0.14
N VAL A 12 -8.81 10.21 -0.22
CA VAL A 12 -8.18 9.94 -1.52
C VAL A 12 -8.84 8.72 -2.15
N SER A 13 -9.56 8.97 -3.24
CA SER A 13 -10.34 7.95 -3.92
C SER A 13 -9.48 7.03 -4.79
N THR A 14 -10.02 5.84 -5.08
CA THR A 14 -9.41 4.93 -6.05
C THR A 14 -9.26 5.57 -7.44
N ASP A 15 -10.09 6.56 -7.78
CA ASP A 15 -9.98 7.28 -9.06
C ASP A 15 -8.80 8.26 -9.09
N VAL A 16 -8.42 8.82 -7.95
CA VAL A 16 -7.21 9.63 -7.81
C VAL A 16 -5.96 8.75 -7.88
N ILE A 17 -5.97 7.59 -7.22
CA ILE A 17 -4.86 6.65 -7.23
C ILE A 17 -4.67 6.04 -8.62
N TYR A 18 -5.77 5.65 -9.27
CA TYR A 18 -5.78 4.99 -10.58
C TYR A 18 -7.02 5.44 -11.38
N PRO A 19 -6.88 6.42 -12.29
CA PRO A 19 -8.03 6.98 -12.99
C PRO A 19 -8.79 5.99 -13.86
N GLY A 20 -10.12 6.15 -13.88
CA GLY A 20 -11.05 5.24 -14.58
C GLY A 20 -10.78 5.08 -16.07
N ARG A 21 -10.19 6.08 -16.73
CA ARG A 21 -9.84 6.00 -18.16
C ARG A 21 -8.81 4.93 -18.50
N TYR A 22 -8.09 4.41 -17.50
CA TYR A 22 -7.09 3.34 -17.66
C TYR A 22 -7.59 1.96 -17.20
N MET A 23 -8.87 1.81 -16.91
CA MET A 23 -9.45 0.56 -16.38
C MET A 23 -9.29 -0.65 -17.30
N ALA A 24 -9.07 -0.45 -18.60
CA ALA A 24 -8.78 -1.54 -19.53
C ALA A 24 -7.42 -2.21 -19.28
N THR A 25 -6.51 -1.52 -18.60
CA THR A 25 -5.21 -2.07 -18.21
C THR A 25 -5.36 -2.83 -16.90
N VAL A 26 -5.12 -4.13 -16.91
CA VAL A 26 -5.32 -5.01 -15.74
C VAL A 26 -4.05 -5.76 -15.31
N LEU A 27 -3.04 -5.84 -16.17
CA LEU A 27 -1.82 -6.58 -15.87
C LEU A 27 -1.00 -5.89 -14.77
N PRO A 28 -0.56 -6.63 -13.72
CA PRO A 28 0.24 -6.07 -12.64
C PRO A 28 1.53 -5.38 -13.08
N THR A 29 2.05 -5.77 -14.24
CA THR A 29 3.27 -5.18 -14.84
C THR A 29 3.01 -3.87 -15.58
N GLU A 30 1.76 -3.57 -15.89
CA GLU A 30 1.36 -2.39 -16.67
C GLU A 30 0.65 -1.32 -15.83
N THR A 31 -0.08 -1.72 -14.79
CA THR A 31 -0.80 -0.79 -13.92
C THR A 31 0.09 0.23 -13.21
N PRO A 32 1.35 -0.09 -12.80
CA PRO A 32 2.18 0.85 -12.04
C PRO A 32 2.39 2.20 -12.72
N LYS A 33 2.54 2.22 -14.02
CA LYS A 33 2.79 3.47 -14.78
C LYS A 33 1.67 4.51 -14.67
N TYR A 34 0.47 4.09 -14.27
CA TYR A 34 -0.71 4.96 -14.12
C TYR A 34 -0.99 5.37 -12.68
N ALA A 35 -0.17 4.93 -11.72
CA ALA A 35 -0.31 5.33 -10.32
C ALA A 35 -0.20 6.85 -10.18
N PHE A 36 -1.23 7.49 -9.62
CA PHE A 36 -1.30 8.94 -9.46
C PHE A 36 -0.95 9.72 -10.75
N VAL A 37 -1.36 9.22 -11.90
CA VAL A 37 -0.95 9.76 -13.22
C VAL A 37 -1.41 11.21 -13.43
N ASP A 38 -2.42 11.66 -12.71
CA ASP A 38 -2.89 13.06 -12.75
C ASP A 38 -2.14 13.99 -11.78
N ASP A 39 -1.24 13.44 -10.95
CA ASP A 39 -0.25 14.22 -10.20
C ASP A 39 1.08 14.16 -10.96
N ASP A 40 1.31 15.15 -11.82
CA ASP A 40 2.47 15.16 -12.71
C ASP A 40 3.80 15.03 -11.96
N ALA A 41 3.92 15.67 -10.79
CA ALA A 41 5.15 15.67 -10.01
C ALA A 41 5.45 14.29 -9.41
N PHE A 42 4.46 13.67 -8.79
CA PHE A 42 4.64 12.35 -8.17
C PHE A 42 4.73 11.23 -9.22
N SER A 43 3.91 11.29 -10.25
CA SER A 43 3.98 10.37 -11.39
C SER A 43 5.35 10.39 -12.08
N ALA A 44 5.93 11.58 -12.26
CA ALA A 44 7.28 11.73 -12.81
C ALA A 44 8.34 11.09 -11.92
N LYS A 45 8.28 11.26 -10.59
CA LYS A 45 9.19 10.61 -9.64
C LYS A 45 9.11 9.10 -9.70
N LEU A 46 7.88 8.55 -9.74
CA LEU A 46 7.66 7.10 -9.86
C LEU A 46 8.28 6.57 -11.16
N ASN A 47 7.88 7.11 -12.28
CA ASN A 47 8.30 6.64 -13.60
C ASN A 47 9.77 6.98 -13.92
N GLY A 48 10.34 7.97 -13.25
CA GLY A 48 11.76 8.36 -13.36
C GLY A 48 12.71 7.48 -12.54
N GLY A 49 12.19 6.54 -11.74
CA GLY A 49 13.01 5.67 -10.90
C GLY A 49 13.59 6.35 -9.65
N GLU A 50 13.03 7.48 -9.26
CA GLU A 50 13.49 8.24 -8.09
C GLU A 50 12.92 7.72 -6.76
N VAL A 51 11.97 6.78 -6.82
CA VAL A 51 11.29 6.20 -5.65
C VAL A 51 11.85 4.81 -5.37
N PRO A 52 12.66 4.63 -4.31
CA PRO A 52 13.18 3.32 -3.94
C PRO A 52 12.05 2.36 -3.53
N LYS A 53 12.27 1.07 -3.74
CA LYS A 53 11.38 0.01 -3.22
C LYS A 53 11.27 0.10 -1.71
N GLY A 54 10.07 -0.14 -1.18
CA GLY A 54 9.81 -0.03 0.25
C GLY A 54 9.64 1.40 0.75
N SER A 55 9.63 2.40 -0.14
CA SER A 55 9.28 3.77 0.23
C SER A 55 7.86 3.88 0.75
N VAL A 56 7.60 4.89 1.57
CA VAL A 56 6.30 5.08 2.22
C VAL A 56 5.49 6.17 1.53
N LEU A 57 4.23 5.85 1.26
CA LEU A 57 3.17 6.81 0.98
C LEU A 57 2.33 6.98 2.26
N VAL A 58 2.23 8.21 2.75
CA VAL A 58 1.38 8.52 3.91
C VAL A 58 0.05 9.08 3.42
N GLY A 59 -1.03 8.36 3.70
CA GLY A 59 -2.40 8.77 3.41
C GLY A 59 -3.07 9.46 4.60
N GLY A 60 -4.20 10.12 4.34
CA GLY A 60 -5.14 10.58 5.36
C GLY A 60 -6.21 9.54 5.68
N ASN A 61 -7.27 9.98 6.34
CA ASN A 61 -8.41 9.11 6.67
C ASN A 61 -9.11 8.59 5.41
N ASN A 62 -9.68 7.38 5.52
CA ASN A 62 -10.50 6.77 4.47
C ASN A 62 -9.75 6.65 3.12
N PHE A 63 -8.47 6.29 3.18
CA PHE A 63 -7.64 6.12 1.98
C PHE A 63 -8.17 5.00 1.09
N GLY A 64 -8.28 5.28 -0.21
CA GLY A 64 -8.77 4.32 -1.20
C GLY A 64 -10.29 4.23 -1.28
N CYS A 65 -11.02 5.26 -0.85
CA CYS A 65 -12.48 5.33 -0.96
C CYS A 65 -12.95 5.34 -2.43
N GLY A 66 -14.25 5.24 -2.64
CA GLY A 66 -14.87 5.27 -3.97
C GLY A 66 -15.13 3.87 -4.51
N SER A 67 -14.73 3.61 -5.75
CA SER A 67 -15.03 2.35 -6.43
C SER A 67 -14.11 1.20 -6.01
N SER A 68 -14.55 -0.03 -6.27
CA SER A 68 -13.84 -1.27 -5.93
C SER A 68 -12.67 -1.61 -6.87
N ARG A 69 -12.01 -0.63 -7.46
CA ARG A 69 -10.93 -0.83 -8.43
C ARG A 69 -9.72 -1.53 -7.81
N GLU A 70 -9.52 -2.76 -8.20
CA GLU A 70 -8.33 -3.53 -7.81
C GLU A 70 -7.04 -2.90 -8.36
N GLN A 71 -7.10 -2.26 -9.51
CA GLN A 71 -5.96 -1.57 -10.13
C GLN A 71 -5.35 -0.50 -9.23
N ALA A 72 -6.15 0.16 -8.38
CA ALA A 72 -5.64 1.13 -7.42
C ALA A 72 -4.65 0.50 -6.42
N ALA A 73 -4.94 -0.69 -5.93
CA ALA A 73 -4.00 -1.43 -5.07
C ALA A 73 -2.86 -2.07 -5.90
N SER A 74 -3.17 -2.60 -7.06
CA SER A 74 -2.20 -3.23 -7.97
C SER A 74 -1.10 -2.27 -8.40
N CYS A 75 -1.43 -1.04 -8.78
CA CYS A 75 -0.45 -0.07 -9.22
C CYS A 75 0.53 0.33 -8.09
N LEU A 76 0.04 0.46 -6.86
CA LEU A 76 0.89 0.76 -5.70
C LEU A 76 1.77 -0.44 -5.32
N LYS A 77 1.22 -1.65 -5.41
CA LYS A 77 1.99 -2.87 -5.20
C LYS A 77 3.11 -3.01 -6.23
N GLY A 78 2.86 -2.65 -7.47
CA GLY A 78 3.87 -2.70 -8.54
C GLY A 78 5.08 -1.80 -8.27
N TRP A 79 4.90 -0.68 -7.57
CA TRP A 79 5.98 0.18 -7.10
C TRP A 79 6.60 -0.27 -5.77
N GLU A 80 6.08 -1.36 -5.19
CA GLU A 80 6.54 -1.90 -3.89
C GLU A 80 6.52 -0.84 -2.79
N LEU A 81 5.46 -0.01 -2.78
CA LEU A 81 5.23 1.01 -1.75
C LEU A 81 4.61 0.39 -0.50
N THR A 82 4.96 0.94 0.65
CA THR A 82 4.22 0.73 1.90
C THR A 82 3.25 1.89 2.09
N ILE A 83 1.99 1.59 2.32
CA ILE A 83 0.96 2.61 2.52
C ILE A 83 0.65 2.71 4.01
N VAL A 84 0.90 3.87 4.60
CA VAL A 84 0.59 4.16 6.01
C VAL A 84 -0.52 5.20 6.05
N ALA A 85 -1.64 4.88 6.70
CA ALA A 85 -2.76 5.81 6.81
C ALA A 85 -3.50 5.65 8.15
N PRO A 86 -4.19 6.69 8.63
CA PRO A 86 -5.04 6.60 9.83
C PRO A 86 -6.17 5.58 9.66
N SER A 87 -6.75 5.49 8.47
CA SER A 87 -7.78 4.51 8.12
C SER A 87 -7.82 4.26 6.63
N PHE A 88 -8.35 3.10 6.25
CA PHE A 88 -8.54 2.69 4.86
C PHE A 88 -10.01 2.40 4.56
N ALA A 89 -10.44 2.68 3.34
CA ALA A 89 -11.71 2.16 2.86
C ALA A 89 -11.66 0.62 2.81
N ARG A 90 -12.73 -0.03 3.24
CA ARG A 90 -12.77 -1.49 3.46
C ARG A 90 -12.39 -2.29 2.21
N ILE A 91 -12.94 -1.92 1.05
CA ILE A 91 -12.69 -2.65 -0.20
C ILE A 91 -11.24 -2.47 -0.66
N PHE A 92 -10.71 -1.24 -0.58
CA PHE A 92 -9.31 -0.99 -0.91
C PHE A 92 -8.36 -1.79 -0.02
N LEU A 93 -8.61 -1.81 1.29
CA LEU A 93 -7.82 -2.60 2.25
C LEU A 93 -7.85 -4.09 1.90
N GLN A 94 -9.02 -4.62 1.58
CA GLN A 94 -9.19 -6.01 1.18
C GLN A 94 -8.43 -6.34 -0.10
N ASN A 95 -8.55 -5.50 -1.13
CA ASN A 95 -7.80 -5.65 -2.38
C ASN A 95 -6.29 -5.57 -2.14
N GLY A 96 -5.84 -4.61 -1.33
CA GLY A 96 -4.43 -4.45 -0.98
C GLY A 96 -3.86 -5.69 -0.31
N ILE A 97 -4.53 -6.22 0.69
CA ILE A 97 -4.13 -7.45 1.39
C ILE A 97 -4.05 -8.63 0.41
N ASN A 98 -5.07 -8.81 -0.41
CA ASN A 98 -5.14 -9.92 -1.37
C ASN A 98 -4.03 -9.85 -2.45
N LEU A 99 -3.57 -8.65 -2.78
CA LEU A 99 -2.46 -8.44 -3.72
C LEU A 99 -1.08 -8.44 -3.03
N GLY A 100 -1.04 -8.52 -1.71
CA GLY A 100 0.20 -8.46 -0.94
C GLY A 100 0.80 -7.06 -0.85
N LEU A 101 -0.02 -6.00 -0.99
CA LEU A 101 0.39 -4.64 -0.73
C LEU A 101 0.62 -4.44 0.77
N ASP A 102 1.75 -3.86 1.13
CA ASP A 102 2.01 -3.48 2.52
C ASP A 102 1.12 -2.30 2.93
N VAL A 103 0.20 -2.55 3.83
CA VAL A 103 -0.74 -1.57 4.38
C VAL A 103 -0.61 -1.51 5.89
N VAL A 104 -0.50 -0.31 6.44
CA VAL A 104 -0.30 -0.07 7.87
C VAL A 104 -1.32 0.96 8.35
N THR A 105 -2.21 0.54 9.24
CA THR A 105 -3.17 1.43 9.87
C THR A 105 -2.57 2.01 11.14
N ALA A 106 -2.29 3.30 11.11
CA ALA A 106 -1.76 4.05 12.25
C ALA A 106 -2.63 5.29 12.49
N PRO A 107 -3.65 5.21 13.38
CA PRO A 107 -4.68 6.25 13.52
C PRO A 107 -4.16 7.66 13.80
N ASP A 108 -3.04 7.75 14.50
CA ASP A 108 -2.45 9.02 14.94
C ASP A 108 -1.22 9.42 14.13
N ILE A 109 -0.97 8.81 12.98
CA ILE A 109 0.25 9.05 12.19
C ILE A 109 0.44 10.52 11.84
N GLU A 110 1.60 11.03 12.18
CA GLU A 110 2.08 12.35 11.75
C GLU A 110 3.43 12.17 11.04
N ALA A 111 3.45 12.45 9.77
CA ALA A 111 4.67 12.40 8.98
C ALA A 111 4.59 13.37 7.81
N SER A 112 5.73 13.79 7.33
CA SER A 112 5.89 14.68 6.16
C SER A 112 6.76 14.00 5.11
N GLU A 113 6.66 14.47 3.87
CA GLU A 113 7.58 14.02 2.83
C GLU A 113 9.03 14.26 3.27
N GLY A 114 9.88 13.27 3.05
CA GLY A 114 11.28 13.29 3.45
C GLY A 114 11.55 12.70 4.84
N ASP A 115 10.53 12.47 5.67
CA ASP A 115 10.70 11.81 6.96
C ASP A 115 11.14 10.35 6.79
N ASP A 116 11.95 9.89 7.73
CA ASP A 116 12.36 8.49 7.82
C ASP A 116 11.52 7.74 8.86
N LEU A 117 10.82 6.72 8.43
CA LEU A 117 9.96 5.89 9.28
C LEU A 117 10.55 4.51 9.50
N GLU A 118 10.47 4.05 10.73
CA GLU A 118 10.72 2.66 11.11
C GLU A 118 9.37 2.03 11.45
N ILE A 119 8.96 1.03 10.66
CA ILE A 119 7.66 0.39 10.75
C ILE A 119 7.83 -1.00 11.34
N SER A 120 7.07 -1.28 12.40
CA SER A 120 6.99 -2.60 13.02
C SER A 120 5.53 -3.07 13.09
N ALA A 121 5.31 -4.29 13.57
CA ALA A 121 3.97 -4.83 13.72
C ALA A 121 3.10 -4.06 14.76
N HIS A 122 3.71 -3.28 15.63
CA HIS A 122 3.03 -2.64 16.76
C HIS A 122 3.09 -1.12 16.75
N GLU A 123 4.10 -0.54 16.10
CA GLU A 123 4.29 0.92 16.08
C GLU A 123 5.01 1.38 14.81
N VAL A 124 4.74 2.62 14.44
CA VAL A 124 5.54 3.40 13.48
C VAL A 124 6.33 4.44 14.28
N VAL A 125 7.64 4.46 14.10
CA VAL A 125 8.51 5.46 14.70
C VAL A 125 9.00 6.42 13.62
N ASN A 126 8.64 7.69 13.74
CA ASN A 126 9.19 8.72 12.88
C ASN A 126 10.57 9.13 13.42
N LYS A 127 11.63 8.65 12.79
CA LYS A 127 13.02 8.90 13.22
C LYS A 127 13.44 10.35 13.05
N THR A 128 12.81 11.06 12.13
CA THR A 128 13.11 12.48 11.90
C THR A 128 12.58 13.34 13.03
N THR A 129 11.39 13.05 13.55
CA THR A 129 10.75 13.84 14.62
C THR A 129 10.89 13.20 16.01
N GLY A 130 11.23 11.93 16.09
CA GLY A 130 11.27 11.14 17.33
C GLY A 130 9.92 10.68 17.85
N LYS A 131 8.82 11.00 17.15
CA LYS A 131 7.46 10.60 17.55
C LYS A 131 7.19 9.12 17.23
N LYS A 132 6.34 8.51 18.07
CA LYS A 132 5.90 7.12 17.94
C LYS A 132 4.39 7.05 17.83
N PHE A 133 3.91 6.17 16.97
CA PHE A 133 2.49 6.00 16.70
C PHE A 133 2.11 4.54 16.77
N PRO A 134 1.06 4.17 17.51
CA PRO A 134 0.60 2.79 17.57
C PRO A 134 0.02 2.34 16.22
N VAL A 135 0.20 1.07 15.91
CA VAL A 135 -0.34 0.42 14.71
C VAL A 135 -1.50 -0.48 15.12
N GLU A 136 -2.60 -0.42 14.38
CA GLU A 136 -3.67 -1.41 14.48
C GLU A 136 -3.22 -2.69 13.76
N ALA A 137 -2.97 -3.75 14.53
CA ALA A 137 -2.51 -5.01 13.99
C ALA A 137 -3.58 -5.68 13.12
N LEU A 138 -3.15 -6.19 11.97
CA LEU A 138 -4.00 -7.06 11.15
C LEU A 138 -4.18 -8.43 11.82
N PRO A 139 -5.33 -9.10 11.63
CA PRO A 139 -5.49 -10.50 12.02
C PRO A 139 -4.38 -11.36 11.40
N LYS A 140 -3.95 -12.39 12.13
CA LYS A 140 -2.86 -13.29 11.70
C LYS A 140 -3.03 -13.84 10.29
N SER A 141 -4.27 -14.21 9.94
CA SER A 141 -4.60 -14.74 8.60
C SER A 141 -4.33 -13.74 7.49
N ARG A 142 -4.65 -12.46 7.72
CA ARG A 142 -4.40 -11.38 6.74
C ARG A 142 -2.92 -11.05 6.64
N GLN A 143 -2.23 -10.99 7.77
CA GLN A 143 -0.78 -10.79 7.79
C GLN A 143 -0.05 -11.87 7.00
N SER A 144 -0.45 -13.13 7.18
CA SER A 144 0.13 -14.27 6.43
C SER A 144 -0.10 -14.17 4.91
N ILE A 145 -1.22 -13.61 4.48
CA ILE A 145 -1.49 -13.38 3.05
C ILE A 145 -0.50 -12.34 2.47
N ILE A 146 -0.28 -11.23 3.19
CA ILE A 146 0.67 -10.21 2.78
C ILE A 146 2.10 -10.77 2.72
N GLU A 147 2.52 -11.48 3.75
CA GLU A 147 3.85 -12.10 3.85
C GLU A 147 4.12 -13.12 2.73
N ALA A 148 3.08 -13.83 2.29
CA ALA A 148 3.18 -14.74 1.15
C ALA A 148 3.26 -14.03 -0.21
N GLY A 149 3.04 -12.73 -0.27
CA GLY A 149 3.00 -11.94 -1.50
C GLY A 149 1.62 -11.83 -2.14
N GLY A 150 0.56 -12.18 -1.42
CA GLY A 150 -0.84 -12.07 -1.83
C GLY A 150 -1.62 -13.39 -1.69
N LEU A 151 -2.93 -13.31 -1.94
CA LEU A 151 -3.85 -14.43 -1.74
C LEU A 151 -3.53 -15.65 -2.62
N ILE A 152 -3.17 -15.42 -3.88
CA ILE A 152 -2.85 -16.51 -4.82
C ILE A 152 -1.61 -17.28 -4.34
N ALA A 153 -0.54 -16.58 -3.99
CA ALA A 153 0.69 -17.19 -3.47
C ALA A 153 0.43 -17.92 -2.15
N TYR A 154 -0.32 -17.32 -1.24
CA TYR A 154 -0.72 -17.92 0.03
C TYR A 154 -1.51 -19.21 -0.16
N THR A 155 -2.51 -19.19 -1.03
CA THR A 155 -3.34 -20.38 -1.33
C THR A 155 -2.50 -21.49 -1.96
N ARG A 156 -1.60 -21.14 -2.89
CA ARG A 156 -0.69 -22.10 -3.52
C ARG A 156 0.21 -22.80 -2.50
N GLN A 157 0.79 -22.06 -1.57
CA GLN A 157 1.62 -22.62 -0.50
C GLN A 157 0.81 -23.60 0.35
N ARG A 158 -0.40 -23.25 0.76
CA ARG A 158 -1.26 -24.12 1.57
C ARG A 158 -1.67 -25.40 0.85
N VAL A 159 -1.93 -25.34 -0.45
CA VAL A 159 -2.26 -26.52 -1.25
C VAL A 159 -1.05 -27.46 -1.34
N LEU A 160 0.15 -26.94 -1.57
CA LEU A 160 1.38 -27.73 -1.61
C LEU A 160 1.65 -28.41 -0.26
N GLU A 161 1.56 -27.68 0.85
CA GLU A 161 1.73 -28.24 2.21
C GLU A 161 0.72 -29.34 2.53
N ALA A 162 -0.52 -29.21 2.07
CA ALA A 162 -1.55 -30.23 2.26
C ALA A 162 -1.26 -31.49 1.43
N THR A 163 -0.69 -31.33 0.23
CA THR A 163 -0.33 -32.46 -0.65
C THR A 163 0.87 -33.24 -0.10
N ASP A 164 1.85 -32.54 0.49
CA ASP A 164 3.04 -33.18 1.07
C ASP A 164 2.76 -33.97 2.37
N ARG A 165 1.60 -33.74 3.01
CA ARG A 165 1.17 -34.45 4.24
C ARG A 165 0.28 -35.65 3.96
N GLY A 166 -0.07 -35.91 2.73
CA GLY A 166 -0.88 -37.05 2.26
C GLY A 166 -0.02 -38.11 1.65
#